data_30a31e4a2fa134d7624d5795f06b2b50
#
_entry.id   30a31e4a2fa134d7624d5795f06b2b50
#
_cell.length_a   1.000
_cell.length_b   1.000
_cell.length_c   1.000
_cell.angle_alpha   90.00
_cell.angle_beta   90.00
_cell.angle_gamma   90.00
#
_symmetry.space_group_name_H-M   'P 1'
#
loop_
_entity.id
_entity.type
_entity.pdbx_description
1 polymer ?
#
loop_
_entity_poly.entity_id
_entity_poly.type
_entity_poly.pdbx_seq_one_letter_code
_entity_poly.pdbx_strand_id
1 'polypeptide(L)'
;MSYASPLETRIAKRVTKAITDYRLVEDGDRVMVGLSGGKDSWALIRILDVLRQRAPITFSLIGVTVDSGYDGYRHDLIASTCEARGWEYRIVHTEIGEVMDDLLDGATPCSLCARLRRGVLYRLASEVGATKIALGHHLDDFIETLLLNLFFAGALKAMPARLVSDNGEHVVIRPLVTVTESEARQYASEQSLPIISCCCPACGDLSLQRQRVKRLIAELEVEHPEIKSSMIKALANVAPRHLLDRRLNPLPELRDLAARSAPADSEAAHAAVPLPLVRR
;
A
#
# COMPACT_ATOMS: atom_id res chain seq x y z
N MET A 1 10.04 -9.68 26.57
CA MET A 1 8.67 -9.11 26.81
C MET A 1 7.67 -9.78 25.87
N SER A 2 6.50 -10.21 26.34
CA SER A 2 5.42 -10.78 25.49
C SER A 2 4.69 -9.67 24.73
N TYR A 3 4.01 -9.99 23.63
CA TYR A 3 3.07 -9.09 22.98
C TYR A 3 1.83 -8.89 23.83
N ALA A 4 1.14 -7.76 23.71
CA ALA A 4 0.00 -7.42 24.54
C ALA A 4 -1.24 -8.31 24.25
N SER A 5 -1.37 -8.82 23.00
CA SER A 5 -2.47 -9.70 22.62
C SER A 5 -2.06 -10.69 21.51
N PRO A 6 -2.87 -11.77 21.30
CA PRO A 6 -2.69 -12.66 20.16
C PRO A 6 -2.81 -11.93 18.81
N LEU A 7 -3.66 -10.90 18.72
CA LEU A 7 -3.79 -10.07 17.52
C LEU A 7 -2.51 -9.27 17.28
N GLU A 8 -1.97 -8.60 18.30
CA GLU A 8 -0.69 -7.89 18.18
C GLU A 8 0.44 -8.81 17.72
N THR A 9 0.50 -10.04 18.30
CA THR A 9 1.48 -11.04 17.87
C THR A 9 1.35 -11.38 16.38
N ARG A 10 0.13 -11.56 15.89
CA ARG A 10 -0.15 -11.90 14.49
C ARG A 10 0.21 -10.76 13.56
N ILE A 11 -0.21 -9.53 13.88
CA ILE A 11 0.12 -8.33 13.11
C ILE A 11 1.62 -8.09 13.11
N ALA A 12 2.29 -8.18 14.28
CA ALA A 12 3.74 -8.01 14.38
C ALA A 12 4.50 -8.98 13.47
N LYS A 13 4.14 -10.26 13.45
CA LYS A 13 4.75 -11.27 12.57
C LYS A 13 4.59 -10.92 11.09
N ARG A 14 3.39 -10.50 10.67
CA ARG A 14 3.13 -10.11 9.28
C ARG A 14 3.89 -8.84 8.89
N VAL A 15 3.88 -7.83 9.74
CA VAL A 15 4.59 -6.57 9.50
C VAL A 15 6.10 -6.80 9.47
N THR A 16 6.65 -7.61 10.38
CA THR A 16 8.07 -7.99 10.34
C THR A 16 8.43 -8.70 9.03
N LYS A 17 7.58 -9.65 8.60
CA LYS A 17 7.78 -10.32 7.32
C LYS A 17 7.76 -9.33 6.15
N ALA A 18 6.80 -8.41 6.10
CA ALA A 18 6.74 -7.37 5.07
C ALA A 18 7.97 -6.44 5.09
N ILE A 19 8.43 -6.04 6.28
CA ILE A 19 9.64 -5.23 6.45
C ILE A 19 10.85 -5.97 5.85
N THR A 20 10.98 -7.25 6.13
CA THR A 20 12.10 -8.08 5.62
C THR A 20 11.99 -8.31 4.12
N ASP A 21 10.83 -8.78 3.65
CA ASP A 21 10.63 -9.15 2.23
C ASP A 21 10.81 -7.94 1.29
N TYR A 22 10.39 -6.75 1.70
CA TYR A 22 10.43 -5.54 0.87
C TYR A 22 11.48 -4.52 1.32
N ARG A 23 12.32 -4.84 2.30
CA ARG A 23 13.34 -3.93 2.86
C ARG A 23 12.74 -2.56 3.20
N LEU A 24 11.66 -2.57 4.01
CA LEU A 24 10.91 -1.36 4.31
C LEU A 24 11.60 -0.50 5.36
N VAL A 25 12.22 -1.13 6.37
CA VAL A 25 12.97 -0.44 7.43
C VAL A 25 14.34 -1.11 7.57
N GLU A 26 15.38 -0.30 7.68
CA GLU A 26 16.76 -0.71 7.78
C GLU A 26 17.41 -0.11 9.06
N ASP A 27 18.57 -0.60 9.44
CA ASP A 27 19.28 -0.09 10.62
C ASP A 27 19.65 1.39 10.44
N GLY A 28 19.44 2.20 11.47
CA GLY A 28 19.66 3.64 11.45
C GLY A 28 18.54 4.48 10.84
N ASP A 29 17.46 3.86 10.34
CA ASP A 29 16.35 4.61 9.72
C ASP A 29 15.63 5.55 10.70
N ARG A 30 15.28 6.73 10.21
CA ARG A 30 14.28 7.63 10.83
C ARG A 30 13.00 7.56 10.03
N VAL A 31 11.99 6.89 10.62
CA VAL A 31 10.71 6.63 9.95
C VAL A 31 9.68 7.67 10.34
N MET A 32 9.25 8.48 9.37
CA MET A 32 8.14 9.41 9.52
C MET A 32 6.82 8.70 9.23
N VAL A 33 5.93 8.63 10.21
CA VAL A 33 4.62 7.99 10.09
C VAL A 33 3.55 9.05 9.86
N GLY A 34 2.84 8.96 8.72
CA GLY A 34 1.69 9.83 8.44
C GLY A 34 0.51 9.47 9.34
N LEU A 35 0.21 10.35 10.31
CA LEU A 35 -0.90 10.19 11.25
C LEU A 35 -2.09 11.03 10.81
N SER A 36 -3.15 10.36 10.36
CA SER A 36 -4.44 11.00 10.03
C SER A 36 -5.46 10.91 11.17
N GLY A 37 -5.10 10.31 12.30
CA GLY A 37 -6.05 9.99 13.37
C GLY A 37 -6.99 8.82 13.03
N GLY A 38 -6.96 8.30 11.81
CA GLY A 38 -7.72 7.11 11.43
C GLY A 38 -7.10 5.82 11.97
N LYS A 39 -7.93 4.78 12.08
CA LYS A 39 -7.57 3.46 12.63
C LYS A 39 -6.26 2.88 12.08
N ASP A 40 -6.03 3.05 10.75
CA ASP A 40 -4.89 2.44 10.07
C ASP A 40 -3.58 3.15 10.39
N SER A 41 -3.61 4.48 10.46
CA SER A 41 -2.44 5.28 10.85
C SER A 41 -2.06 5.03 12.32
N TRP A 42 -3.05 4.86 13.18
CA TRP A 42 -2.83 4.48 14.58
C TRP A 42 -2.27 3.06 14.71
N ALA A 43 -2.85 2.09 14.00
CA ALA A 43 -2.35 0.73 13.99
C ALA A 43 -0.88 0.69 13.51
N LEU A 44 -0.55 1.49 12.48
CA LEU A 44 0.80 1.56 11.94
C LEU A 44 1.80 2.08 12.96
N ILE A 45 1.59 3.26 13.54
CA ILE A 45 2.57 3.83 14.48
C ILE A 45 2.74 2.93 15.70
N ARG A 46 1.64 2.38 16.21
CA ARG A 46 1.67 1.51 17.39
C ARG A 46 2.45 0.22 17.13
N ILE A 47 2.21 -0.44 16.00
CA ILE A 47 2.93 -1.68 15.68
C ILE A 47 4.40 -1.43 15.37
N LEU A 48 4.75 -0.32 14.71
CA LEU A 48 6.15 0.05 14.49
C LEU A 48 6.85 0.38 15.81
N ASP A 49 6.17 1.01 16.76
CA ASP A 49 6.71 1.28 18.11
C ASP A 49 6.98 -0.01 18.90
N VAL A 50 6.07 -0.99 18.81
CA VAL A 50 6.29 -2.33 19.38
C VAL A 50 7.49 -3.02 18.75
N LEU A 51 7.61 -2.93 17.42
CA LEU A 51 8.69 -3.60 16.69
C LEU A 51 10.06 -2.95 16.95
N ARG A 52 10.16 -1.62 17.00
CA ARG A 52 11.44 -0.95 17.27
C ARG A 52 12.06 -1.32 18.61
N GLN A 53 11.23 -1.71 19.60
CA GLN A 53 11.69 -2.14 20.91
C GLN A 53 12.19 -3.61 20.93
N ARG A 54 11.99 -4.36 19.85
CA ARG A 54 12.24 -5.81 19.75
C ARG A 54 13.10 -6.20 18.57
N ALA A 55 13.22 -5.33 17.58
CA ALA A 55 14.01 -5.58 16.38
C ALA A 55 15.50 -5.69 16.71
N PRO A 56 16.25 -6.48 15.94
CA PRO A 56 17.72 -6.51 16.04
C PRO A 56 18.39 -5.30 15.40
N ILE A 57 17.61 -4.37 14.84
CA ILE A 57 18.02 -3.11 14.21
C ILE A 57 17.51 -1.94 15.03
N THR A 58 18.20 -0.82 14.95
CA THR A 58 17.83 0.43 15.60
C THR A 58 17.18 1.37 14.60
N PHE A 59 16.00 1.88 14.89
CA PHE A 59 15.37 2.94 14.10
C PHE A 59 14.52 3.85 15.00
N SER A 60 14.29 5.07 14.55
CA SER A 60 13.47 6.05 15.27
C SER A 60 12.15 6.31 14.55
N LEU A 61 11.14 6.77 15.29
CA LEU A 61 9.81 7.10 14.78
C LEU A 61 9.47 8.56 15.07
N ILE A 62 8.83 9.22 14.12
CA ILE A 62 8.16 10.50 14.30
C ILE A 62 6.78 10.44 13.65
N GLY A 63 5.73 10.75 14.42
CA GLY A 63 4.38 10.92 13.90
C GLY A 63 4.21 12.30 13.28
N VAL A 64 3.57 12.37 12.11
CA VAL A 64 3.32 13.65 11.43
C VAL A 64 1.87 13.72 10.97
N THR A 65 1.18 14.81 11.32
CA THR A 65 -0.16 15.11 10.81
C THR A 65 -0.10 16.27 9.84
N VAL A 66 -0.71 16.09 8.66
CA VAL A 66 -1.02 17.17 7.73
C VAL A 66 -2.47 17.56 7.96
N ASP A 67 -2.67 18.68 8.62
CA ASP A 67 -3.98 19.29 8.77
C ASP A 67 -4.33 20.01 7.46
N SER A 68 -5.45 19.63 6.86
CA SER A 68 -5.91 20.17 5.58
C SER A 68 -6.76 21.44 5.72
N GLY A 69 -6.99 21.94 6.94
CA GLY A 69 -7.75 23.15 7.21
C GLY A 69 -9.28 22.96 7.25
N TYR A 70 -9.77 21.72 7.25
CA TYR A 70 -11.21 21.46 7.43
C TYR A 70 -11.64 21.63 8.88
N ASP A 71 -12.77 22.29 9.10
CA ASP A 71 -13.34 22.48 10.42
C ASP A 71 -13.66 21.15 11.12
N GLY A 72 -13.46 21.12 12.44
CA GLY A 72 -13.75 19.97 13.27
C GLY A 72 -12.71 18.86 13.26
N TYR A 73 -11.58 19.03 12.56
CA TYR A 73 -10.51 18.05 12.61
C TYR A 73 -9.78 18.08 13.97
N ARG A 74 -9.89 16.97 14.71
CA ARG A 74 -9.43 16.84 16.09
C ARG A 74 -7.94 16.50 16.18
N HIS A 75 -7.08 17.36 15.61
CA HIS A 75 -5.62 17.21 15.73
C HIS A 75 -5.11 17.30 17.18
N ASP A 76 -5.85 17.97 18.06
CA ASP A 76 -5.60 18.02 19.49
C ASP A 76 -5.57 16.63 20.15
N LEU A 77 -6.49 15.75 19.76
CA LEU A 77 -6.51 14.36 20.24
C LEU A 77 -5.32 13.55 19.71
N ILE A 78 -4.82 13.85 18.52
CA ILE A 78 -3.63 13.17 18.00
C ILE A 78 -2.41 13.60 18.80
N ALA A 79 -2.25 14.91 19.03
CA ALA A 79 -1.13 15.47 19.77
C ALA A 79 -1.08 14.91 21.20
N SER A 80 -2.20 14.99 21.94
CA SER A 80 -2.27 14.49 23.32
C SER A 80 -2.03 12.99 23.43
N THR A 81 -2.50 12.21 22.44
CA THR A 81 -2.24 10.76 22.39
C THR A 81 -0.75 10.46 22.13
N CYS A 82 -0.12 11.18 21.22
CA CYS A 82 1.31 11.03 20.97
C CYS A 82 2.14 11.39 22.20
N GLU A 83 1.80 12.48 22.88
CA GLU A 83 2.44 12.88 24.14
C GLU A 83 2.30 11.81 25.21
N ALA A 84 1.08 11.34 25.46
CA ALA A 84 0.80 10.28 26.44
C ALA A 84 1.53 8.96 26.16
N ARG A 85 1.86 8.68 24.90
CA ARG A 85 2.62 7.49 24.45
C ARG A 85 4.12 7.72 24.34
N GLY A 86 4.60 8.94 24.55
CA GLY A 86 6.01 9.32 24.39
C GLY A 86 6.49 9.22 22.95
N TRP A 87 5.60 9.41 21.98
CA TRP A 87 5.94 9.45 20.55
C TRP A 87 6.31 10.87 20.13
N GLU A 88 7.43 11.02 19.44
CA GLU A 88 7.76 12.28 18.78
C GLU A 88 6.66 12.61 17.77
N TYR A 89 6.17 13.87 17.80
CA TYR A 89 5.03 14.26 16.98
C TYR A 89 5.18 15.67 16.43
N ARG A 90 4.74 15.86 15.18
CA ARG A 90 4.68 17.18 14.52
C ARG A 90 3.38 17.32 13.75
N ILE A 91 2.76 18.49 13.81
CA ILE A 91 1.63 18.87 12.97
C ILE A 91 2.05 19.98 11.99
N VAL A 92 1.48 19.95 10.78
CA VAL A 92 1.58 21.01 9.80
C VAL A 92 0.19 21.40 9.33
N HIS A 93 -0.14 22.66 9.57
CA HIS A 93 -1.37 23.27 9.08
C HIS A 93 -1.19 23.69 7.61
N THR A 94 -2.20 23.44 6.80
CA THR A 94 -2.21 23.76 5.37
C THR A 94 -3.59 24.26 4.95
N GLU A 95 -3.64 24.99 3.86
CA GLU A 95 -4.87 25.50 3.22
C GLU A 95 -5.37 24.54 2.11
N ILE A 96 -5.06 23.25 2.23
CA ILE A 96 -5.48 22.27 1.20
C ILE A 96 -7.00 22.22 1.06
N GLY A 97 -7.75 22.40 2.16
CA GLY A 97 -9.21 22.46 2.15
C GLY A 97 -9.71 23.61 1.26
N GLU A 98 -9.23 24.82 1.46
CA GLU A 98 -9.58 26.00 0.68
C GLU A 98 -9.26 25.81 -0.81
N VAL A 99 -8.05 25.32 -1.11
CA VAL A 99 -7.66 25.02 -2.50
C VAL A 99 -8.57 23.98 -3.13
N MET A 100 -9.04 23.01 -2.36
CA MET A 100 -9.97 21.98 -2.86
C MET A 100 -11.36 22.54 -3.09
N ASP A 101 -11.87 23.43 -2.22
CA ASP A 101 -13.18 24.05 -2.35
C ASP A 101 -13.25 24.98 -3.58
N ASP A 102 -12.18 25.70 -3.87
CA ASP A 102 -12.06 26.58 -5.05
C ASP A 102 -12.01 25.79 -6.38
N LEU A 103 -11.55 24.54 -6.37
CA LEU A 103 -11.33 23.74 -7.59
C LEU A 103 -12.43 22.71 -7.86
N LEU A 104 -13.50 22.68 -7.06
CA LEU A 104 -14.55 21.64 -7.11
C LEU A 104 -15.51 21.72 -8.30
N ASP A 105 -15.26 22.51 -9.34
CA ASP A 105 -16.01 22.46 -10.60
C ASP A 105 -15.61 21.20 -11.42
N GLY A 106 -16.11 20.03 -11.02
CA GLY A 106 -16.23 18.83 -11.86
C GLY A 106 -15.09 17.82 -11.89
N ALA A 107 -13.97 18.02 -11.17
CA ALA A 107 -12.90 17.04 -11.08
C ALA A 107 -13.01 16.14 -9.84
N THR A 108 -12.48 14.91 -9.88
CA THR A 108 -12.41 14.03 -8.72
C THR A 108 -11.48 14.62 -7.65
N PRO A 109 -12.01 15.18 -6.57
CA PRO A 109 -11.22 15.96 -5.60
C PRO A 109 -10.13 15.14 -4.91
N CYS A 110 -10.37 13.83 -4.73
CA CYS A 110 -9.49 12.96 -3.97
C CYS A 110 -8.08 12.81 -4.57
N SER A 111 -7.92 12.80 -5.89
CA SER A 111 -6.62 12.62 -6.54
C SER A 111 -5.72 13.86 -6.37
N LEU A 112 -6.29 15.05 -6.47
CA LEU A 112 -5.58 16.31 -6.26
C LEU A 112 -5.21 16.50 -4.79
N CYS A 113 -6.16 16.28 -3.87
CA CYS A 113 -5.90 16.31 -2.43
C CYS A 113 -4.76 15.37 -2.03
N ALA A 114 -4.77 14.12 -2.55
CA ALA A 114 -3.71 13.17 -2.28
C ALA A 114 -2.34 13.64 -2.83
N ARG A 115 -2.31 14.33 -3.97
CA ARG A 115 -1.09 14.90 -4.55
C ARG A 115 -0.54 16.05 -3.69
N LEU A 116 -1.40 16.98 -3.27
CA LEU A 116 -1.03 18.11 -2.42
C LEU A 116 -0.49 17.61 -1.07
N ARG A 117 -1.21 16.69 -0.41
CA ARG A 117 -0.75 16.08 0.85
C ARG A 117 0.60 15.37 0.71
N ARG A 118 0.83 14.69 -0.41
CA ARG A 118 2.11 14.03 -0.68
C ARG A 118 3.25 15.04 -0.78
N GLY A 119 3.05 16.17 -1.46
CA GLY A 119 4.03 17.24 -1.55
C GLY A 119 4.41 17.78 -0.17
N VAL A 120 3.42 17.99 0.71
CA VAL A 120 3.65 18.42 2.10
C VAL A 120 4.44 17.35 2.87
N LEU A 121 4.07 16.07 2.75
CA LEU A 121 4.79 14.98 3.43
C LEU A 121 6.24 14.87 2.98
N TYR A 122 6.54 15.04 1.69
CA TYR A 122 7.91 15.00 1.17
C TYR A 122 8.76 16.14 1.73
N ARG A 123 8.24 17.38 1.71
CA ARG A 123 8.92 18.51 2.32
C ARG A 123 9.20 18.27 3.81
N LEU A 124 8.21 17.82 4.55
CA LEU A 124 8.36 17.50 5.96
C LEU A 124 9.39 16.40 6.22
N ALA A 125 9.41 15.35 5.39
CA ALA A 125 10.39 14.28 5.53
C ALA A 125 11.82 14.82 5.45
N SER A 126 12.09 15.75 4.52
CA SER A 126 13.38 16.44 4.44
C SER A 126 13.66 17.30 5.68
N GLU A 127 12.68 18.08 6.14
CA GLU A 127 12.83 18.97 7.32
C GLU A 127 13.11 18.21 8.62
N VAL A 128 12.51 17.02 8.80
CA VAL A 128 12.74 16.20 10.01
C VAL A 128 13.87 15.19 9.84
N GLY A 129 14.54 15.15 8.70
CA GLY A 129 15.61 14.19 8.40
C GLY A 129 15.11 12.75 8.31
N ALA A 130 13.87 12.51 7.85
CA ALA A 130 13.34 11.18 7.72
C ALA A 130 13.91 10.46 6.49
N THR A 131 14.34 9.23 6.68
CA THR A 131 14.83 8.34 5.61
C THR A 131 13.68 7.56 4.94
N LYS A 132 12.58 7.33 5.67
CA LYS A 132 11.40 6.61 5.20
C LYS A 132 10.13 7.37 5.59
N ILE A 133 9.11 7.32 4.71
CA ILE A 133 7.76 7.83 4.96
C ILE A 133 6.82 6.63 5.04
N ALA A 134 6.31 6.30 6.22
CA ALA A 134 5.41 5.18 6.43
C ALA A 134 3.95 5.63 6.34
N LEU A 135 3.17 4.95 5.51
CA LEU A 135 1.74 5.21 5.31
C LEU A 135 0.91 3.99 5.70
N GLY A 136 -0.24 4.23 6.33
CA GLY A 136 -1.13 3.21 6.89
C GLY A 136 -1.98 2.45 5.86
N HIS A 137 -1.55 2.33 4.62
CA HIS A 137 -2.25 1.52 3.63
C HIS A 137 -2.14 0.03 3.98
N HIS A 138 -3.28 -0.62 4.05
CA HIS A 138 -3.44 -2.01 4.43
C HIS A 138 -3.78 -2.91 3.22
N LEU A 139 -3.87 -4.22 3.43
CA LEU A 139 -4.10 -5.22 2.38
C LEU A 139 -5.28 -4.87 1.48
N ASP A 140 -6.41 -4.46 2.06
CA ASP A 140 -7.62 -4.14 1.29
C ASP A 140 -7.40 -2.94 0.35
N ASP A 141 -6.63 -1.92 0.74
CA ASP A 141 -6.27 -0.79 -0.13
C ASP A 141 -5.48 -1.22 -1.37
N PHE A 142 -4.60 -2.22 -1.24
CA PHE A 142 -3.84 -2.76 -2.36
C PHE A 142 -4.77 -3.46 -3.35
N ILE A 143 -5.72 -4.26 -2.86
CA ILE A 143 -6.70 -4.97 -3.68
C ILE A 143 -7.65 -3.98 -4.34
N GLU A 144 -8.19 -3.02 -3.58
CA GLU A 144 -9.06 -1.96 -4.12
C GLU A 144 -8.34 -1.20 -5.24
N THR A 145 -7.06 -0.84 -5.02
CA THR A 145 -6.27 -0.12 -6.03
C THR A 145 -6.00 -0.99 -7.27
N LEU A 146 -5.75 -2.28 -7.11
CA LEU A 146 -5.61 -3.22 -8.22
C LEU A 146 -6.88 -3.24 -9.06
N LEU A 147 -8.03 -3.43 -8.43
CA LEU A 147 -9.32 -3.52 -9.14
C LEU A 147 -9.73 -2.19 -9.77
N LEU A 148 -9.48 -1.06 -9.10
CA LEU A 148 -9.71 0.26 -9.70
C LEU A 148 -8.88 0.48 -10.96
N ASN A 149 -7.60 0.11 -10.94
CA ASN A 149 -6.76 0.21 -12.12
C ASN A 149 -7.18 -0.78 -13.22
N LEU A 150 -7.54 -2.00 -12.84
CA LEU A 150 -7.98 -3.03 -13.79
C LEU A 150 -9.28 -2.64 -14.49
N PHE A 151 -10.28 -2.19 -13.75
CA PHE A 151 -11.64 -1.94 -14.29
C PHE A 151 -11.78 -0.58 -14.96
N PHE A 152 -11.07 0.45 -14.48
CA PHE A 152 -11.34 1.83 -14.88
C PHE A 152 -10.14 2.53 -15.54
N ALA A 153 -8.92 2.01 -15.37
CA ALA A 153 -7.72 2.59 -15.98
C ALA A 153 -7.05 1.68 -17.02
N GLY A 154 -7.56 0.45 -17.23
CA GLY A 154 -6.97 -0.51 -18.17
C GLY A 154 -5.52 -0.87 -17.82
N ALA A 155 -5.17 -0.89 -16.53
CA ALA A 155 -3.80 -1.12 -16.09
C ALA A 155 -3.74 -2.20 -15.00
N LEU A 156 -2.89 -3.18 -15.19
CA LEU A 156 -2.62 -4.22 -14.19
C LEU A 156 -1.54 -3.73 -13.22
N LYS A 157 -1.94 -2.95 -12.24
CA LYS A 157 -1.05 -2.39 -11.21
C LYS A 157 -1.80 -2.13 -9.90
N ALA A 158 -1.07 -2.23 -8.79
CA ALA A 158 -1.52 -1.82 -7.46
C ALA A 158 -0.58 -0.76 -6.89
N MET A 159 -0.61 -0.56 -5.58
CA MET A 159 0.41 0.21 -4.87
C MET A 159 1.64 -0.66 -4.61
N PRO A 160 2.87 -0.14 -4.72
CA PRO A 160 4.04 -0.87 -4.24
C PRO A 160 4.14 -0.79 -2.71
N ALA A 161 4.65 -1.86 -2.08
CA ALA A 161 4.93 -1.84 -0.64
C ALA A 161 6.06 -0.85 -0.29
N ARG A 162 7.04 -0.71 -1.20
CA ARG A 162 8.15 0.26 -1.14
C ARG A 162 8.21 1.03 -2.45
N LEU A 163 8.21 2.35 -2.36
CA LEU A 163 8.28 3.26 -3.51
C LEU A 163 9.37 4.29 -3.28
N VAL A 164 10.32 4.36 -4.19
CA VAL A 164 11.24 5.51 -4.26
C VAL A 164 10.55 6.60 -5.08
N SER A 165 10.57 7.84 -4.60
CA SER A 165 10.02 8.98 -5.35
C SER A 165 10.76 9.19 -6.67
N ASP A 166 10.11 9.83 -7.65
CA ASP A 166 10.65 10.01 -9.00
C ASP A 166 12.00 10.76 -9.01
N ASN A 167 12.22 11.66 -8.03
CA ASN A 167 13.49 12.37 -7.84
C ASN A 167 14.52 11.58 -7.00
N GLY A 168 14.17 10.39 -6.51
CA GLY A 168 15.05 9.53 -5.70
C GLY A 168 15.26 9.97 -4.25
N GLU A 169 14.69 11.09 -3.82
CA GLU A 169 14.97 11.70 -2.49
C GLU A 169 14.18 11.05 -1.35
N HIS A 170 13.01 10.48 -1.64
CA HIS A 170 12.11 9.95 -0.60
C HIS A 170 11.75 8.50 -0.84
N VAL A 171 11.68 7.74 0.23
CA VAL A 171 11.23 6.34 0.21
C VAL A 171 9.92 6.22 0.98
N VAL A 172 8.83 5.95 0.26
CA VAL A 172 7.52 5.68 0.85
C VAL A 172 7.36 4.18 1.10
N ILE A 173 6.96 3.81 2.32
CA ILE A 173 6.78 2.43 2.73
C ILE A 173 5.34 2.18 3.25
N ARG A 174 4.87 0.93 3.09
CA ARG A 174 3.53 0.51 3.51
C ARG A 174 3.60 -0.80 4.29
N PRO A 175 4.01 -0.74 5.57
CA PRO A 175 4.25 -1.94 6.38
C PRO A 175 3.01 -2.80 6.62
N LEU A 176 1.79 -2.23 6.52
CA LEU A 176 0.53 -2.96 6.72
C LEU A 176 0.04 -3.71 5.47
N VAL A 177 0.85 -3.87 4.42
CA VAL A 177 0.47 -4.49 3.13
C VAL A 177 -0.18 -5.87 3.25
N THR A 178 0.09 -6.62 4.31
CA THR A 178 -0.47 -7.95 4.58
C THR A 178 -1.46 -7.99 5.74
N VAL A 179 -1.78 -6.84 6.33
CA VAL A 179 -2.75 -6.69 7.42
C VAL A 179 -4.09 -6.26 6.84
N THR A 180 -5.18 -6.90 7.23
CA THR A 180 -6.52 -6.54 6.76
C THR A 180 -7.07 -5.29 7.44
N GLU A 181 -8.03 -4.61 6.81
CA GLU A 181 -8.72 -3.46 7.39
C GLU A 181 -9.38 -3.81 8.73
N SER A 182 -9.98 -4.99 8.83
CA SER A 182 -10.62 -5.48 10.04
C SER A 182 -9.62 -5.68 11.18
N GLU A 183 -8.46 -6.27 10.90
CA GLU A 183 -7.40 -6.44 11.89
C GLU A 183 -6.83 -5.10 12.37
N ALA A 184 -6.61 -4.14 11.47
CA ALA A 184 -6.13 -2.81 11.82
C ALA A 184 -7.15 -2.08 12.71
N ARG A 185 -8.45 -2.18 12.39
CA ARG A 185 -9.55 -1.61 13.18
C ARG A 185 -9.61 -2.23 14.57
N GLN A 186 -9.61 -3.55 14.66
CA GLN A 186 -9.63 -4.27 15.93
C GLN A 186 -8.41 -3.91 16.77
N TYR A 187 -7.22 -3.84 16.18
CA TYR A 187 -6.00 -3.50 16.89
C TYR A 187 -6.01 -2.08 17.44
N ALA A 188 -6.46 -1.10 16.67
CA ALA A 188 -6.60 0.27 17.14
C ALA A 188 -7.58 0.36 18.32
N SER A 189 -8.67 -0.40 18.28
CA SER A 189 -9.65 -0.50 19.39
C SER A 189 -9.04 -1.17 20.62
N GLU A 190 -8.36 -2.31 20.49
CA GLU A 190 -7.68 -2.98 21.62
C GLU A 190 -6.64 -2.10 22.32
N GLN A 191 -6.02 -1.19 21.56
CA GLN A 191 -5.04 -0.25 22.10
C GLN A 191 -5.66 1.04 22.63
N SER A 192 -6.99 1.17 22.63
CA SER A 192 -7.74 2.37 23.08
C SER A 192 -7.28 3.65 22.39
N LEU A 193 -6.96 3.57 21.08
CA LEU A 193 -6.52 4.72 20.31
C LEU A 193 -7.73 5.52 19.80
N PRO A 194 -7.71 6.85 19.88
CA PRO A 194 -8.86 7.68 19.49
C PRO A 194 -8.99 7.71 17.96
N ILE A 195 -10.00 7.02 17.42
CA ILE A 195 -10.27 7.04 16.00
C ILE A 195 -11.01 8.31 15.64
N ILE A 196 -10.37 9.15 14.83
CA ILE A 196 -10.91 10.41 14.34
C ILE A 196 -11.49 10.17 12.94
N SER A 197 -12.73 10.59 12.73
CA SER A 197 -13.38 10.56 11.42
C SER A 197 -12.79 11.63 10.50
N CYS A 198 -12.78 11.35 9.21
CA CYS A 198 -12.40 12.35 8.21
C CYS A 198 -13.43 13.47 8.15
N CYS A 199 -12.98 14.72 8.17
CA CYS A 199 -13.84 15.91 8.03
C CYS A 199 -14.00 16.38 6.56
N CYS A 200 -13.35 15.70 5.61
CA CYS A 200 -13.45 16.01 4.19
C CYS A 200 -14.88 15.74 3.67
N PRO A 201 -15.52 16.70 2.95
CA PRO A 201 -16.88 16.53 2.42
C PRO A 201 -17.05 15.34 1.47
N ALA A 202 -15.99 14.95 0.75
CA ALA A 202 -15.99 13.80 -0.16
C ALA A 202 -15.83 12.45 0.56
N CYS A 203 -15.56 12.45 1.87
CA CYS A 203 -15.38 11.23 2.63
C CYS A 203 -16.73 10.52 2.86
N GLY A 204 -16.85 9.27 2.40
CA GLY A 204 -18.07 8.47 2.60
C GLY A 204 -19.08 8.51 1.43
N ASP A 205 -18.78 9.23 0.36
CA ASP A 205 -19.63 9.19 -0.84
C ASP A 205 -19.66 7.78 -1.44
N LEU A 206 -20.83 7.12 -1.32
CA LEU A 206 -21.07 5.76 -1.79
C LEU A 206 -21.09 5.63 -3.31
N SER A 207 -21.17 6.74 -4.05
CA SER A 207 -21.13 6.76 -5.52
C SER A 207 -19.71 6.58 -6.05
N LEU A 208 -18.70 6.83 -5.25
CA LEU A 208 -17.31 6.72 -5.64
C LEU A 208 -16.95 5.30 -6.08
N GLN A 209 -16.16 5.17 -7.14
CA GLN A 209 -15.73 3.87 -7.68
C GLN A 209 -15.04 2.99 -6.63
N ARG A 210 -14.31 3.59 -5.70
CA ARG A 210 -13.68 2.86 -4.59
C ARG A 210 -14.71 2.16 -3.71
N GLN A 211 -15.83 2.82 -3.40
CA GLN A 211 -16.89 2.21 -2.59
C GLN A 211 -17.61 1.06 -3.33
N ARG A 212 -17.72 1.17 -4.66
CA ARG A 212 -18.27 0.07 -5.49
C ARG A 212 -17.36 -1.15 -5.46
N VAL A 213 -16.05 -0.93 -5.66
CA VAL A 213 -15.04 -2.01 -5.58
C VAL A 213 -15.03 -2.64 -4.19
N LYS A 214 -15.09 -1.85 -3.13
CA LYS A 214 -15.14 -2.35 -1.75
C LYS A 214 -16.36 -3.26 -1.51
N ARG A 215 -17.53 -2.88 -1.99
CA ARG A 215 -18.75 -3.73 -1.90
C ARG A 215 -18.57 -5.04 -2.67
N LEU A 216 -18.07 -4.98 -3.91
CA LEU A 216 -17.81 -6.16 -4.73
C LEU A 216 -16.87 -7.14 -4.01
N ILE A 217 -15.78 -6.65 -3.41
CA ILE A 217 -14.85 -7.48 -2.64
C ILE A 217 -15.55 -8.13 -1.44
N ALA A 218 -16.39 -7.36 -0.73
CA ALA A 218 -17.12 -7.87 0.43
C ALA A 218 -18.14 -8.97 0.04
N GLU A 219 -18.82 -8.81 -1.07
CA GLU A 219 -19.74 -9.83 -1.62
C GLU A 219 -18.98 -11.12 -1.98
N LEU A 220 -17.87 -10.99 -2.70
CA LEU A 220 -17.04 -12.13 -3.07
C LEU A 220 -16.40 -12.84 -1.85
N GLU A 221 -16.08 -12.10 -0.80
CA GLU A 221 -15.48 -12.65 0.42
C GLU A 221 -16.47 -13.56 1.18
N VAL A 222 -17.77 -13.31 1.07
CA VAL A 222 -18.82 -14.19 1.65
C VAL A 222 -18.81 -15.56 1.00
N GLU A 223 -18.68 -15.62 -0.33
CA GLU A 223 -18.64 -16.87 -1.08
C GLU A 223 -17.27 -17.54 -1.04
N HIS A 224 -16.22 -16.72 -1.04
CA HIS A 224 -14.82 -17.14 -1.11
C HIS A 224 -13.97 -16.46 -0.02
N PRO A 225 -13.93 -16.95 1.22
CA PRO A 225 -13.22 -16.32 2.34
C PRO A 225 -11.74 -16.03 2.08
N GLU A 226 -11.08 -16.79 1.19
CA GLU A 226 -9.68 -16.63 0.82
C GLU A 226 -9.45 -15.66 -0.35
N ILE A 227 -10.49 -14.97 -0.86
CA ILE A 227 -10.39 -14.15 -2.08
C ILE A 227 -9.32 -13.04 -1.93
N LYS A 228 -9.30 -12.34 -0.80
CA LYS A 228 -8.32 -11.29 -0.53
C LYS A 228 -6.88 -11.84 -0.48
N SER A 229 -6.72 -13.01 0.14
CA SER A 229 -5.43 -13.72 0.20
C SER A 229 -4.95 -14.12 -1.21
N SER A 230 -5.85 -14.58 -2.06
CA SER A 230 -5.54 -14.94 -3.45
C SER A 230 -5.16 -13.71 -4.27
N MET A 231 -5.91 -12.60 -4.15
CA MET A 231 -5.62 -11.37 -4.88
C MET A 231 -4.27 -10.74 -4.52
N ILE A 232 -3.93 -10.67 -3.23
CA ILE A 232 -2.64 -10.11 -2.83
C ILE A 232 -1.47 -11.01 -3.25
N LYS A 233 -1.65 -12.34 -3.24
CA LYS A 233 -0.65 -13.29 -3.76
C LYS A 233 -0.45 -13.14 -5.26
N ALA A 234 -1.50 -12.86 -6.03
CA ALA A 234 -1.41 -12.66 -7.47
C ALA A 234 -0.48 -11.50 -7.84
N LEU A 235 -0.42 -10.43 -7.02
CA LEU A 235 0.51 -9.31 -7.23
C LEU A 235 1.99 -9.71 -7.09
N ALA A 236 2.29 -10.76 -6.34
CA ALA A 236 3.64 -11.30 -6.16
C ALA A 236 3.93 -12.52 -7.04
N ASN A 237 2.93 -13.00 -7.81
CA ASN A 237 3.02 -14.19 -8.64
C ASN A 237 2.58 -13.89 -10.07
N VAL A 238 3.35 -13.05 -10.75
CA VAL A 238 3.06 -12.64 -12.12
C VAL A 238 3.73 -13.60 -13.10
N ALA A 239 3.00 -14.04 -14.12
CA ALA A 239 3.53 -14.83 -15.23
C ALA A 239 3.65 -13.93 -16.50
N PRO A 240 4.78 -13.22 -16.69
CA PRO A 240 4.92 -12.20 -17.75
C PRO A 240 4.62 -12.72 -19.15
N ARG A 241 4.99 -13.98 -19.45
CA ARG A 241 4.75 -14.60 -20.76
C ARG A 241 3.27 -14.74 -21.14
N HIS A 242 2.37 -14.66 -20.15
CA HIS A 242 0.92 -14.74 -20.37
C HIS A 242 0.26 -13.35 -20.45
N LEU A 243 1.05 -12.27 -20.37
CA LEU A 243 0.56 -10.91 -20.49
C LEU A 243 0.80 -10.37 -21.90
N LEU A 244 -0.05 -9.40 -22.32
CA LEU A 244 0.04 -8.79 -23.65
C LEU A 244 1.02 -7.59 -23.71
N ASP A 245 1.69 -7.25 -22.61
CA ASP A 245 2.65 -6.15 -22.57
C ASP A 245 3.92 -6.52 -23.37
N ARG A 246 4.15 -5.81 -24.47
CA ARG A 246 5.31 -6.03 -25.34
C ARG A 246 6.65 -5.67 -24.70
N ARG A 247 6.66 -4.89 -23.64
CA ARG A 247 7.90 -4.61 -22.86
C ARG A 247 8.31 -5.83 -22.03
N LEU A 248 7.34 -6.62 -21.59
CA LEU A 248 7.57 -7.88 -20.88
C LEU A 248 7.73 -9.06 -21.83
N ASN A 249 7.09 -8.98 -23.01
CA ASN A 249 7.12 -9.99 -24.06
C ASN A 249 7.53 -9.34 -25.40
N PRO A 250 8.80 -8.95 -25.57
CA PRO A 250 9.28 -8.40 -26.82
C PRO A 250 9.15 -9.45 -27.92
N LEU A 251 8.60 -9.05 -29.08
CA LEU A 251 8.58 -9.91 -30.25
C LEU A 251 10.02 -10.07 -30.74
N PRO A 252 10.48 -11.32 -30.99
CA PRO A 252 11.78 -11.52 -31.63
C PRO A 252 11.78 -10.88 -33.02
N GLU A 253 12.89 -10.27 -33.42
CA GLU A 253 13.03 -9.77 -34.78
C GLU A 253 12.91 -10.94 -35.75
N LEU A 254 12.30 -10.69 -36.93
CA LEU A 254 12.13 -11.72 -37.98
C LEU A 254 13.46 -12.36 -38.39
N ARG A 255 14.57 -11.61 -38.28
CA ARG A 255 15.94 -12.12 -38.51
C ARG A 255 16.36 -13.18 -37.51
N ASP A 256 15.98 -13.02 -36.23
CA ASP A 256 16.31 -13.99 -35.17
C ASP A 256 15.49 -15.28 -35.29
N LEU A 257 14.27 -15.18 -35.81
CA LEU A 257 13.45 -16.34 -36.12
C LEU A 257 14.01 -17.11 -37.36
N ALA A 258 14.47 -16.41 -38.36
CA ALA A 258 15.10 -17.03 -39.55
C ALA A 258 16.43 -17.72 -39.17
N ALA A 259 17.22 -17.15 -38.28
CA ALA A 259 18.45 -17.77 -37.78
C ALA A 259 18.21 -19.04 -36.94
N ARG A 260 17.06 -19.11 -36.22
CA ARG A 260 16.66 -20.30 -35.47
C ARG A 260 15.99 -21.39 -36.30
N SER A 261 15.47 -21.04 -37.48
CA SER A 261 14.87 -21.96 -38.44
C SER A 261 15.84 -22.43 -39.51
N ALA A 262 17.08 -21.95 -39.54
CA ALA A 262 18.12 -22.54 -40.35
C ALA A 262 18.37 -23.98 -39.87
N PRO A 263 18.29 -25.00 -40.74
CA PRO A 263 18.53 -26.37 -40.33
C PRO A 263 19.94 -26.46 -39.76
N ALA A 264 20.07 -26.92 -38.52
CA ALA A 264 21.33 -27.46 -38.06
C ALA A 264 21.64 -28.63 -38.97
N ASP A 265 22.78 -28.57 -39.67
CA ASP A 265 23.24 -29.62 -40.53
C ASP A 265 23.12 -30.98 -39.82
N SER A 266 22.34 -31.81 -40.51
CA SER A 266 22.19 -33.25 -40.40
C SER A 266 23.00 -34.00 -39.35
N GLU A 267 22.28 -34.66 -38.46
CA GLU A 267 22.39 -36.11 -38.16
C GLU A 267 21.70 -36.40 -36.83
N ALA A 268 20.42 -36.70 -36.90
CA ALA A 268 19.77 -37.72 -36.06
C ALA A 268 18.26 -37.71 -36.37
N ALA A 269 17.86 -38.62 -37.23
CA ALA A 269 16.46 -38.98 -37.42
C ALA A 269 15.92 -39.56 -36.12
N HIS A 270 15.10 -38.82 -35.43
CA HIS A 270 14.22 -39.34 -34.36
C HIS A 270 12.81 -39.42 -34.90
N ALA A 271 12.36 -40.68 -35.05
CA ALA A 271 11.04 -41.06 -35.47
C ALA A 271 9.94 -40.30 -34.71
N ALA A 272 9.07 -39.67 -35.47
CA ALA A 272 7.84 -39.07 -34.92
C ALA A 272 6.93 -40.20 -34.40
N VAL A 273 6.63 -40.22 -33.13
CA VAL A 273 5.58 -41.05 -32.55
C VAL A 273 4.23 -40.35 -32.82
N PRO A 274 3.32 -40.99 -33.57
CA PRO A 274 2.01 -40.40 -33.82
C PRO A 274 1.16 -40.41 -32.57
N LEU A 275 0.59 -39.26 -32.18
CA LEU A 275 -0.40 -39.14 -31.14
C LEU A 275 -1.70 -39.84 -31.54
N PRO A 276 -2.32 -40.66 -30.67
CA PRO A 276 -3.60 -41.27 -30.99
C PRO A 276 -4.72 -40.24 -31.05
N LEU A 277 -5.44 -40.22 -32.17
CA LEU A 277 -6.67 -39.46 -32.31
C LEU A 277 -7.76 -40.05 -31.41
N VAL A 278 -8.19 -39.29 -30.41
CA VAL A 278 -9.39 -39.60 -29.63
C VAL A 278 -10.61 -39.37 -30.54
N ARG A 279 -11.26 -40.45 -30.96
CA ARG A 279 -12.58 -40.43 -31.58
C ARG A 279 -13.65 -40.09 -30.54
N ARG A 280 -14.58 -39.27 -30.95
CA ARG A 280 -15.77 -38.82 -30.17
C ARG A 280 -16.62 -39.99 -29.69
#